data_fb03d0508604d62d66d07b4d8b103652
#
_entry.id   fb03d0508604d62d66d07b4d8b103652
#
_cell.length_a   1.000
_cell.length_b   1.000
_cell.length_c   1.000
_cell.angle_alpha   90.00
_cell.angle_beta   90.00
_cell.angle_gamma   90.00
#
_symmetry.space_group_name_H-M   'P 1'
#
loop_
_entity.id
_entity.type
_entity.pdbx_description
1 polymer ?
#
loop_
_entity_poly.entity_id
_entity_poly.type
_entity_poly.pdbx_seq_one_letter_code
_entity_poly.pdbx_strand_id
1 'polypeptide(L)'
;MGPGNRPHTAPVWGLLVADDLFFETSSTTRKARNLARNPAAVVHTESGDEVVIVEGAAISFRPSEDTGGRIARAFAGKYEAYEPDPADWADGGLYRIEPRVVFAWRDMPTATCWRFR
;
A
#
# COMPACT_ATOMS: atom_id res chain seq x y z
N MET A 1 -3.72 4.92 12.22
CA MET A 1 -3.27 5.38 13.55
C MET A 1 -3.36 4.23 14.55
N GLY A 2 -2.38 4.10 15.40
CA GLY A 2 -2.35 3.09 16.44
C GLY A 2 -3.21 3.46 17.65
N PRO A 3 -3.22 2.62 18.71
CA PRO A 3 -3.93 2.89 19.94
C PRO A 3 -3.54 4.25 20.52
N GLY A 4 -4.52 5.02 21.03
CA GLY A 4 -4.29 6.37 21.56
C GLY A 4 -3.91 7.39 20.50
N ASN A 5 -4.27 7.15 19.22
CA ASN A 5 -3.91 7.99 18.08
C ASN A 5 -2.40 8.14 17.86
N ARG A 6 -1.62 7.17 18.28
CA ARG A 6 -0.18 7.17 18.02
C ARG A 6 0.12 6.70 16.61
N PRO A 7 1.05 7.35 15.91
CA PRO A 7 1.51 6.86 14.62
C PRO A 7 2.12 5.46 14.75
N HIS A 8 1.93 4.65 13.72
CA HIS A 8 2.53 3.33 13.62
C HIS A 8 3.12 3.16 12.23
N THR A 9 4.37 2.76 12.15
CA THR A 9 5.07 2.50 10.89
C THR A 9 5.54 1.05 10.86
N ALA A 10 5.47 0.44 9.69
CA ALA A 10 5.97 -0.90 9.48
C ALA A 10 6.35 -1.10 8.01
N PRO A 11 7.36 -1.93 7.71
CA PRO A 11 7.65 -2.27 6.32
C PRO A 11 6.53 -3.12 5.74
N VAL A 12 6.24 -2.89 4.46
CA VAL A 12 5.28 -3.70 3.71
C VAL A 12 5.83 -3.97 2.31
N TRP A 13 5.34 -5.02 1.69
CA TRP A 13 5.62 -5.28 0.29
C TRP A 13 4.56 -4.58 -0.55
N GLY A 14 4.96 -3.49 -1.20
CA GLY A 14 4.11 -2.69 -2.05
C GLY A 14 4.19 -3.10 -3.51
N LEU A 15 3.13 -2.82 -4.24
CA LEU A 15 3.01 -3.19 -5.64
C LEU A 15 2.19 -2.15 -6.38
N LEU A 16 2.67 -1.74 -7.55
CA LEU A 16 1.95 -0.86 -8.45
C LEU A 16 1.45 -1.67 -9.64
N VAL A 17 0.14 -1.73 -9.83
CA VAL A 17 -0.50 -2.43 -10.95
C VAL A 17 -1.58 -1.54 -11.52
N ALA A 18 -1.51 -1.27 -12.83
CA ALA A 18 -2.52 -0.47 -13.54
C ALA A 18 -2.83 0.87 -12.82
N ASP A 19 -1.79 1.55 -12.37
CA ASP A 19 -1.84 2.83 -11.65
C ASP A 19 -2.42 2.78 -10.25
N ASP A 20 -2.73 1.59 -9.74
CA ASP A 20 -3.15 1.39 -8.36
C ASP A 20 -1.99 0.86 -7.51
N LEU A 21 -1.87 1.40 -6.31
CA LEU A 21 -0.86 0.98 -5.34
C LEU A 21 -1.50 0.04 -4.32
N PHE A 22 -0.93 -1.16 -4.22
CA PHE A 22 -1.40 -2.19 -3.30
C PHE A 22 -0.32 -2.55 -2.29
N PHE A 23 -0.74 -2.99 -1.13
CA PHE A 23 0.11 -3.72 -0.21
C PHE A 23 -0.71 -4.79 0.48
N GLU A 24 -0.02 -5.78 1.03
CA GLU A 24 -0.70 -6.86 1.72
C GLU A 24 -0.20 -6.97 3.16
N THR A 25 -1.12 -7.36 4.04
CA THR A 25 -0.81 -7.72 5.42
C THR A 25 -1.91 -8.64 5.93
N SER A 26 -1.57 -9.58 6.82
CA SER A 26 -2.60 -10.41 7.41
C SER A 26 -3.64 -9.55 8.14
N SER A 27 -4.91 -9.94 8.03
CA SER A 27 -6.01 -9.25 8.70
C SER A 27 -5.92 -9.26 10.24
N THR A 28 -5.07 -10.10 10.79
CA THR A 28 -4.86 -10.20 12.24
C THR A 28 -3.72 -9.32 12.75
N THR A 29 -2.99 -8.63 11.87
CA THR A 29 -1.87 -7.78 12.28
C THR A 29 -2.33 -6.49 12.94
N ARG A 30 -1.42 -5.86 13.67
CA ARG A 30 -1.65 -4.53 14.24
C ARG A 30 -1.95 -3.50 13.15
N LYS A 31 -1.25 -3.58 12.01
CA LYS A 31 -1.51 -2.71 10.86
C LYS A 31 -2.97 -2.79 10.41
N ALA A 32 -3.46 -4.01 10.23
CA ALA A 32 -4.83 -4.23 9.79
C ALA A 32 -5.85 -3.70 10.81
N ARG A 33 -5.62 -3.94 12.09
CA ARG A 33 -6.51 -3.42 13.14
C ARG A 33 -6.50 -1.90 13.20
N ASN A 34 -5.34 -1.28 13.03
CA ASN A 34 -5.24 0.18 13.00
C ASN A 34 -6.00 0.76 11.81
N LEU A 35 -5.85 0.17 10.62
CA LEU A 35 -6.53 0.63 9.41
C LEU A 35 -8.04 0.44 9.48
N ALA A 36 -8.52 -0.59 10.16
CA ALA A 36 -9.96 -0.80 10.36
C ALA A 36 -10.59 0.34 11.17
N ARG A 37 -9.84 0.95 12.07
CA ARG A 37 -10.31 2.09 12.88
C ARG A 37 -10.10 3.43 12.20
N ASN A 38 -8.98 3.57 11.49
CA ASN A 38 -8.64 4.81 10.79
C ASN A 38 -7.84 4.44 9.52
N PRO A 39 -8.42 4.63 8.33
CA PRO A 39 -7.77 4.24 7.08
C PRO A 39 -6.66 5.19 6.64
N ALA A 40 -6.48 6.33 7.29
CA ALA A 40 -5.44 7.28 6.94
C ALA A 40 -4.07 6.60 6.97
N ALA A 41 -3.32 6.74 5.89
CA ALA A 41 -2.04 6.07 5.73
C ALA A 41 -1.08 6.90 4.89
N VAL A 42 0.19 6.70 5.15
CA VAL A 42 1.29 7.23 4.34
C VAL A 42 2.15 6.05 3.92
N VAL A 43 2.41 5.94 2.61
CA VAL A 43 3.30 4.94 2.05
C VAL A 43 4.44 5.67 1.36
N HIS A 44 5.66 5.21 1.59
CA HIS A 44 6.82 5.82 0.98
C HIS A 44 7.85 4.78 0.57
N THR A 45 8.73 5.17 -0.38
CA THR A 45 9.87 4.35 -0.76
C THR A 45 10.88 4.29 0.37
N GLU A 46 11.71 3.25 0.36
CA GLU A 46 12.76 3.08 1.38
C GLU A 46 13.95 3.99 1.16
N SER A 47 14.15 4.48 -0.08
CA SER A 47 15.29 5.33 -0.43
C SER A 47 15.08 6.76 0.03
N GLY A 48 16.14 7.38 0.57
CA GLY A 48 16.18 8.81 0.85
C GLY A 48 16.64 9.66 -0.35
N ASP A 49 17.08 9.02 -1.41
CA ASP A 49 17.60 9.70 -2.62
C ASP A 49 16.56 9.81 -3.72
N GLU A 50 15.81 8.72 -3.94
CA GLU A 50 14.68 8.72 -4.84
C GLU A 50 13.42 8.52 -4.02
N VAL A 51 12.75 9.62 -3.70
CA VAL A 51 11.67 9.61 -2.73
C VAL A 51 10.33 9.75 -3.42
N VAL A 52 9.42 8.86 -3.06
CA VAL A 52 7.99 8.99 -3.36
C VAL A 52 7.24 8.79 -2.07
N ILE A 53 6.40 9.74 -1.71
CA ILE A 53 5.54 9.67 -0.52
C ILE A 53 4.11 9.81 -0.98
N VAL A 54 3.28 8.85 -0.63
CA VAL A 54 1.84 8.85 -0.93
C VAL A 54 1.07 8.95 0.37
N GLU A 55 0.34 10.02 0.54
CA GLU A 55 -0.57 10.21 1.68
C GLU A 55 -1.99 9.99 1.20
N GLY A 56 -2.76 9.21 1.91
CA GLY A 56 -4.13 8.91 1.52
C GLY A 56 -4.83 7.98 2.48
N ALA A 57 -5.68 7.13 1.93
CA ALA A 57 -6.44 6.14 2.68
C ALA A 57 -6.10 4.74 2.17
N ALA A 58 -5.85 3.82 3.10
CA ALA A 58 -5.69 2.40 2.79
C ALA A 58 -7.04 1.72 2.91
N ILE A 59 -7.58 1.28 1.79
CA ILE A 59 -8.90 0.68 1.70
C ILE A 59 -8.74 -0.83 1.52
N SER A 60 -9.43 -1.60 2.35
CA SER A 60 -9.48 -3.05 2.18
C SER A 60 -10.06 -3.36 0.80
N PHE A 61 -9.31 -4.11 0.01
CA PHE A 61 -9.66 -4.41 -1.37
C PHE A 61 -9.83 -5.92 -1.54
N ARG A 62 -10.99 -6.31 -2.01
CA ARG A 62 -11.30 -7.72 -2.30
C ARG A 62 -11.43 -7.87 -3.80
N PRO A 63 -10.38 -8.34 -4.48
CA PRO A 63 -10.39 -8.40 -5.94
C PRO A 63 -11.31 -9.49 -6.47
N SER A 64 -11.80 -9.29 -7.70
CA SER A 64 -12.39 -10.38 -8.46
C SER A 64 -11.33 -11.45 -8.74
N GLU A 65 -11.76 -12.62 -9.18
CA GLU A 65 -10.82 -13.71 -9.50
C GLU A 65 -9.77 -13.28 -10.54
N ASP A 66 -10.19 -12.61 -11.61
CA ASP A 66 -9.28 -12.14 -12.66
C ASP A 66 -8.28 -11.10 -12.13
N THR A 67 -8.79 -10.10 -11.43
CA THR A 67 -7.95 -9.04 -10.85
C THR A 67 -7.02 -9.60 -9.78
N GLY A 68 -7.53 -10.49 -8.93
CA GLY A 68 -6.72 -11.15 -7.90
C GLY A 68 -5.59 -11.97 -8.51
N GLY A 69 -5.84 -12.68 -9.59
CA GLY A 69 -4.81 -13.43 -10.32
C GLY A 69 -3.73 -12.53 -10.89
N ARG A 70 -4.11 -11.39 -11.44
CA ARG A 70 -3.15 -10.40 -11.98
C ARG A 70 -2.27 -9.81 -10.88
N ILE A 71 -2.87 -9.44 -9.76
CA ILE A 71 -2.15 -8.91 -8.61
C ILE A 71 -1.19 -9.95 -8.05
N ALA A 72 -1.64 -11.19 -7.88
CA ALA A 72 -0.81 -12.28 -7.38
C ALA A 72 0.41 -12.53 -8.27
N ARG A 73 0.22 -12.55 -9.59
CA ARG A 73 1.32 -12.71 -10.53
C ARG A 73 2.31 -11.54 -10.47
N ALA A 74 1.81 -10.33 -10.29
CA ALA A 74 2.66 -9.15 -10.17
C ALA A 74 3.49 -9.18 -8.90
N PHE A 75 2.92 -9.62 -7.77
CA PHE A 75 3.69 -9.84 -6.54
C PHE A 75 4.77 -10.89 -6.74
N ALA A 76 4.42 -12.03 -7.34
CA ALA A 76 5.37 -13.10 -7.59
C ALA A 76 6.52 -12.66 -8.50
N GLY A 77 6.25 -11.78 -9.46
CA GLY A 77 7.27 -11.22 -10.35
C GLY A 77 8.19 -10.20 -9.70
N LYS A 78 7.69 -9.49 -8.67
CA LYS A 78 8.45 -8.43 -8.00
C LYS A 78 9.27 -8.96 -6.82
N TYR A 79 8.73 -9.90 -6.05
CA TYR A 79 9.36 -10.39 -4.83
C TYR A 79 9.75 -11.85 -4.99
N GLU A 80 11.04 -12.14 -4.86
CA GLU A 80 11.56 -13.49 -5.00
C GLU A 80 10.96 -14.43 -3.95
N ALA A 81 10.63 -15.64 -4.39
CA ALA A 81 10.07 -16.70 -3.55
C ALA A 81 8.75 -16.35 -2.88
N TYR A 82 8.03 -15.36 -3.39
CA TYR A 82 6.72 -14.99 -2.91
C TYR A 82 5.64 -15.27 -3.96
N GLU A 83 4.76 -16.21 -3.67
CA GLU A 83 3.69 -16.63 -4.58
C GLU A 83 2.36 -16.61 -3.82
N PRO A 84 1.72 -15.43 -3.69
CA PRO A 84 0.46 -15.34 -2.98
C PRO A 84 -0.66 -16.05 -3.76
N ASP A 85 -1.59 -16.64 -3.03
CA ASP A 85 -2.80 -17.20 -3.59
C ASP A 85 -3.90 -16.12 -3.54
N PRO A 86 -4.53 -15.79 -4.67
CA PRO A 86 -5.64 -14.82 -4.65
C PRO A 86 -6.76 -15.18 -3.67
N ALA A 87 -6.96 -16.44 -3.38
CA ALA A 87 -7.97 -16.88 -2.42
C ALA A 87 -7.67 -16.40 -0.99
N ASP A 88 -6.40 -16.10 -0.68
CA ASP A 88 -6.03 -15.59 0.64
C ASP A 88 -6.62 -14.21 0.92
N TRP A 89 -7.03 -13.50 -0.13
CA TRP A 89 -7.60 -12.15 0.00
C TRP A 89 -9.13 -12.12 0.03
N ALA A 90 -9.76 -13.28 0.05
CA ALA A 90 -11.23 -13.36 0.08
C ALA A 90 -11.82 -12.68 1.33
N ASP A 91 -11.11 -12.80 2.46
CA ASP A 91 -11.54 -12.25 3.75
C ASP A 91 -10.76 -10.99 4.17
N GLY A 92 -10.01 -10.40 3.25
CA GLY A 92 -9.20 -9.21 3.50
C GLY A 92 -7.71 -9.49 3.42
N GLY A 93 -6.91 -8.51 3.84
CA GLY A 93 -5.45 -8.63 3.84
C GLY A 93 -4.78 -7.95 2.65
N LEU A 94 -5.52 -7.60 1.62
CA LEU A 94 -5.03 -6.78 0.52
C LEU A 94 -5.62 -5.38 0.64
N TYR A 95 -4.78 -4.37 0.49
CA TYR A 95 -5.17 -2.97 0.60
C TYR A 95 -4.79 -2.22 -0.65
N ARG A 96 -5.67 -1.32 -1.07
CA ARG A 96 -5.39 -0.36 -2.13
C ARG A 96 -5.29 1.02 -1.50
N ILE A 97 -4.30 1.80 -1.93
CA ILE A 97 -4.15 3.17 -1.48
C ILE A 97 -4.97 4.08 -2.39
N GLU A 98 -5.86 4.87 -1.80
CA GLU A 98 -6.50 6.00 -2.46
C GLU A 98 -5.68 7.25 -2.16
N PRO A 99 -4.90 7.76 -3.13
CA PRO A 99 -4.00 8.87 -2.85
C PRO A 99 -4.76 10.18 -2.72
N ARG A 100 -4.29 11.03 -1.83
CA ARG A 100 -4.75 12.42 -1.69
C ARG A 100 -3.64 13.39 -2.05
N VAL A 101 -2.44 13.10 -1.62
CA VAL A 101 -1.25 13.91 -1.91
C VAL A 101 -0.10 12.98 -2.22
N VAL A 102 0.65 13.28 -3.25
CA VAL A 102 1.87 12.57 -3.61
C VAL A 102 3.01 13.57 -3.73
N PHE A 103 4.12 13.26 -3.07
CA PHE A 103 5.38 14.00 -3.19
C PHE A 103 6.41 13.10 -3.84
N ALA A 104 7.20 13.64 -4.74
CA ALA A 104 8.29 12.89 -5.35
C ALA A 104 9.47 13.81 -5.63
N TRP A 105 10.69 13.32 -5.37
CA TRP A 105 11.92 14.04 -5.71
C TRP A 105 13.13 13.11 -5.77
N ARG A 106 14.12 13.53 -6.54
CA ARG A 106 15.50 13.01 -6.49
C ARG A 106 16.41 14.02 -5.82
N ASP A 107 16.11 15.30 -6.03
CA ASP A 107 16.75 16.41 -5.35
C ASP A 107 15.70 17.49 -5.08
N MET A 108 15.98 18.38 -4.17
CA MET A 108 15.00 19.39 -3.78
C MET A 108 14.58 20.33 -4.92
N PRO A 109 15.47 20.73 -5.86
CA PRO A 109 15.04 21.56 -7.00
C PRO A 109 14.03 20.88 -7.92
N THR A 110 13.96 19.54 -7.95
CA THR A 110 13.03 18.81 -8.79
C THR A 110 11.82 18.27 -8.03
N ALA A 111 11.67 18.63 -6.75
CA ALA A 111 10.57 18.16 -5.92
C ALA A 111 9.23 18.57 -6.51
N THR A 112 8.30 17.62 -6.59
CA THR A 112 6.98 17.79 -7.15
C THR A 112 5.92 17.30 -6.18
N CYS A 113 4.79 17.98 -6.17
CA CYS A 113 3.65 17.63 -5.34
C CYS A 113 2.38 17.58 -6.20
N TRP A 114 1.65 16.49 -6.09
CA TRP A 114 0.34 16.33 -6.73
C TRP A 114 -0.72 16.21 -5.65
N ARG A 115 -1.88 16.85 -5.91
CA ARG A 115 -3.05 16.73 -5.03
C ARG A 115 -4.19 16.12 -5.81
N PHE A 116 -4.87 15.16 -5.20
CA PHE A 116 -6.00 14.44 -5.78
C PHE A 116 -7.28 14.83 -5.04
N ARG A 117 -8.37 14.85 -5.76
CA ARG A 117 -9.69 15.18 -5.21
C ARG A 117 -10.56 13.94 -5.04
#